data_afb4d912ef2556015258213e6b1b756a
#
_entry.id   afb4d912ef2556015258213e6b1b756a
#
_cell.length_a   1.000
_cell.length_b   1.000
_cell.length_c   1.000
_cell.angle_alpha   90.00
_cell.angle_beta   90.00
_cell.angle_gamma   90.00
#
_symmetry.space_group_name_H-M   'P 1'
#
loop_
_entity.id
_entity.type
_entity.pdbx_description
1 polymer ?
#
loop_
_entity_poly.entity_id
_entity_poly.type
_entity_poly.pdbx_seq_one_letter_code
_entity_poly.pdbx_strand_id
1 'polypeptide(L)'
;MLNFEDVPLQSVLEYMSEAAGFIILGDTKVSGDVTILSKQPLNREEAVDLLDTILNEKGYTAIRRGRILKIVEKNKAQIEDLPVKSGSNPADIPKKDVMVTQIIPIRFGNAGQLIENISELLPDYATISANDGSNAIILTDTQTNIRRIAEIVSALDTSISSISEIKVFPLVYADAKQLADVVKGLFETRSSGSSRSSSSRSSGIAEMMRSRFGGGSSSSRSSGSSGRSSRSSGGGGSAALAAAS
;
A
#
# COMPACT_ATOMS: atom_id res chain seq x y z
N MET A 1 -22.57 22.81 29.37
CA MET A 1 -23.27 21.51 29.39
C MET A 1 -23.88 21.33 28.01
N LEU A 2 -23.51 20.26 27.34
CA LEU A 2 -24.08 19.89 26.04
C LEU A 2 -24.92 18.63 26.26
N ASN A 3 -26.18 18.69 25.90
CA ASN A 3 -27.06 17.52 25.94
C ASN A 3 -27.87 17.52 24.64
N PHE A 4 -27.45 16.65 23.72
CA PHE A 4 -28.13 16.39 22.46
C PHE A 4 -28.53 14.92 22.46
N GLU A 5 -29.79 14.62 22.27
CA GLU A 5 -30.34 13.28 22.22
C GLU A 5 -31.09 13.15 20.90
N ASP A 6 -30.54 12.30 20.01
CA ASP A 6 -31.09 12.03 18.67
C ASP A 6 -31.32 13.31 17.83
N VAL A 7 -30.33 14.20 17.82
CA VAL A 7 -30.42 15.52 17.15
C VAL A 7 -29.70 15.43 15.81
N PRO A 8 -30.28 15.97 14.71
CA PRO A 8 -29.60 16.04 13.43
C PRO A 8 -28.27 16.78 13.54
N LEU A 9 -27.22 16.19 12.91
CA LEU A 9 -25.86 16.74 12.93
C LEU A 9 -25.82 18.22 12.46
N GLN A 10 -26.71 18.61 11.53
CA GLN A 10 -26.80 19.98 11.08
C GLN A 10 -27.16 20.94 12.23
N SER A 11 -28.09 20.58 13.11
CA SER A 11 -28.46 21.40 14.26
C SER A 11 -27.35 21.51 15.30
N VAL A 12 -26.54 20.45 15.45
CA VAL A 12 -25.32 20.46 16.29
C VAL A 12 -24.31 21.46 15.72
N LEU A 13 -24.12 21.46 14.40
CA LEU A 13 -23.22 22.39 13.71
C LEU A 13 -23.68 23.84 13.87
N GLU A 14 -24.95 24.12 13.71
CA GLU A 14 -25.54 25.47 13.91
C GLU A 14 -25.29 25.96 15.34
N TYR A 15 -25.55 25.10 16.33
CA TYR A 15 -25.26 25.42 17.73
C TYR A 15 -23.78 25.69 17.99
N MET A 16 -22.88 24.86 17.41
CA MET A 16 -21.45 25.03 17.56
C MET A 16 -20.96 26.31 16.88
N SER A 17 -21.54 26.68 15.74
CA SER A 17 -21.26 27.95 15.05
C SER A 17 -21.56 29.14 15.95
N GLU A 18 -22.74 29.13 16.59
CA GLU A 18 -23.18 30.20 17.48
C GLU A 18 -22.38 30.24 18.79
N ALA A 19 -22.24 29.09 19.47
CA ALA A 19 -21.59 28.98 20.77
C ALA A 19 -20.07 29.20 20.72
N ALA A 20 -19.39 28.66 19.69
CA ALA A 20 -17.96 28.75 19.55
C ALA A 20 -17.47 29.82 18.55
N GLY A 21 -18.39 30.49 17.84
CA GLY A 21 -18.11 31.58 16.91
C GLY A 21 -17.33 31.13 15.68
N PHE A 22 -17.55 29.92 15.20
CA PHE A 22 -17.00 29.41 13.95
C PHE A 22 -17.96 29.71 12.79
N ILE A 23 -17.36 29.94 11.61
CA ILE A 23 -18.08 30.03 10.34
C ILE A 23 -18.02 28.64 9.70
N ILE A 24 -19.17 27.97 9.59
CA ILE A 24 -19.24 26.64 9.00
C ILE A 24 -19.54 26.77 7.51
N LEU A 25 -18.65 26.23 6.70
CA LEU A 25 -18.81 26.06 5.25
C LEU A 25 -19.08 24.58 4.97
N GLY A 26 -20.28 24.25 4.53
CA GLY A 26 -20.64 22.91 4.11
C GLY A 26 -20.82 22.86 2.60
N ASP A 27 -19.92 22.23 1.88
CA ASP A 27 -20.12 21.90 0.45
C ASP A 27 -21.02 20.66 0.29
N THR A 28 -21.26 19.93 1.38
CA THR A 28 -22.05 18.70 1.40
C THR A 28 -23.18 18.83 2.42
N LYS A 29 -24.36 18.34 2.08
CA LYS A 29 -25.43 18.17 3.06
C LYS A 29 -25.00 17.12 4.07
N VAL A 30 -24.70 17.57 5.28
CA VAL A 30 -24.31 16.69 6.38
C VAL A 30 -25.56 16.00 6.89
N SER A 31 -25.56 14.67 6.92
CA SER A 31 -26.69 13.85 7.37
C SER A 31 -26.28 12.94 8.51
N GLY A 32 -27.24 12.61 9.36
CA GLY A 32 -27.07 11.71 10.50
C GLY A 32 -27.49 12.35 11.81
N ASP A 33 -27.94 11.50 12.74
CA ASP A 33 -28.37 11.90 14.06
C ASP A 33 -27.25 11.62 15.07
N VAL A 34 -27.16 12.47 16.08
CA VAL A 34 -26.08 12.45 17.07
C VAL A 34 -26.64 12.54 18.48
N THR A 35 -26.13 11.70 19.35
CA THR A 35 -26.42 11.75 20.78
C THR A 35 -25.14 12.11 21.53
N ILE A 36 -25.14 13.26 22.21
CA ILE A 36 -24.01 13.77 23.00
C ILE A 36 -24.49 14.10 24.38
N LEU A 37 -23.90 13.52 25.39
CA LEU A 37 -24.18 13.82 26.79
C LEU A 37 -22.91 14.32 27.47
N SER A 38 -22.81 15.62 27.74
CA SER A 38 -21.72 16.19 28.54
C SER A 38 -22.27 16.85 29.80
N LYS A 39 -21.89 16.33 30.96
CA LYS A 39 -22.25 16.90 32.26
C LYS A 39 -21.36 18.07 32.68
N GLN A 40 -20.22 18.25 32.01
CA GLN A 40 -19.26 19.31 32.28
C GLN A 40 -19.28 20.36 31.19
N PRO A 41 -18.99 21.64 31.50
CA PRO A 41 -18.79 22.66 30.48
C PRO A 41 -17.53 22.33 29.67
N LEU A 42 -17.63 22.37 28.35
CA LEU A 42 -16.53 22.15 27.43
C LEU A 42 -15.84 23.48 27.09
N ASN A 43 -14.53 23.46 27.03
CA ASN A 43 -13.74 24.52 26.46
C ASN A 43 -13.95 24.59 24.94
N ARG A 44 -13.62 25.73 24.33
CA ARG A 44 -13.76 25.92 22.87
C ARG A 44 -12.95 24.89 22.08
N GLU A 45 -11.74 24.55 22.52
CA GLU A 45 -10.88 23.54 21.86
C GLU A 45 -11.45 22.13 22.04
N GLU A 46 -11.90 21.79 23.23
CA GLU A 46 -12.54 20.50 23.51
C GLU A 46 -13.84 20.33 22.71
N ALA A 47 -14.58 21.42 22.50
CA ALA A 47 -15.78 21.40 21.68
C ALA A 47 -15.46 21.13 20.21
N VAL A 48 -14.34 21.66 19.69
CA VAL A 48 -13.88 21.37 18.32
C VAL A 48 -13.39 19.93 18.21
N ASP A 49 -12.57 19.45 19.16
CA ASP A 49 -12.08 18.09 19.16
C ASP A 49 -13.25 17.07 19.24
N LEU A 50 -14.29 17.38 20.03
CA LEU A 50 -15.51 16.59 20.07
C LEU A 50 -16.25 16.61 18.73
N LEU A 51 -16.37 17.79 18.11
CA LEU A 51 -16.99 17.93 16.78
C LEU A 51 -16.23 17.12 15.73
N ASP A 52 -14.89 17.17 15.73
CA ASP A 52 -14.06 16.39 14.80
C ASP A 52 -14.28 14.88 15.00
N THR A 53 -14.40 14.42 16.24
CA THR A 53 -14.71 13.00 16.55
C THR A 53 -16.09 12.59 16.02
N ILE A 54 -17.11 13.41 16.22
CA ILE A 54 -18.47 13.13 15.73
C ILE A 54 -18.52 13.11 14.21
N LEU A 55 -17.91 14.11 13.57
CA LEU A 55 -17.82 14.16 12.11
C LEU A 55 -17.07 12.94 11.56
N ASN A 56 -15.98 12.55 12.22
CA ASN A 56 -15.20 11.37 11.87
C ASN A 56 -16.02 10.08 11.92
N GLU A 57 -16.84 9.91 12.94
CA GLU A 57 -17.75 8.76 13.09
C GLU A 57 -18.81 8.70 11.97
N LYS A 58 -19.30 9.86 11.54
CA LYS A 58 -20.30 9.97 10.46
C LYS A 58 -19.70 9.99 9.04
N GLY A 59 -18.37 9.81 8.91
CA GLY A 59 -17.69 9.78 7.61
C GLY A 59 -17.32 11.14 7.03
N TYR A 60 -17.39 12.20 7.84
CA TYR A 60 -17.00 13.56 7.49
C TYR A 60 -15.71 13.95 8.20
N THR A 61 -15.11 15.04 7.76
CA THR A 61 -13.99 15.69 8.44
C THR A 61 -14.12 17.21 8.34
N ALA A 62 -13.61 17.94 9.34
CA ALA A 62 -13.57 19.38 9.30
C ALA A 62 -12.16 19.90 8.99
N ILE A 63 -12.03 20.70 7.94
CA ILE A 63 -10.80 21.39 7.58
C ILE A 63 -10.85 22.79 8.17
N ARG A 64 -9.99 23.08 9.13
CA ARG A 64 -9.96 24.35 9.84
C ARG A 64 -9.03 25.35 9.19
N ARG A 65 -9.56 26.53 8.82
CA ARG A 65 -8.79 27.70 8.38
C ARG A 65 -9.14 28.92 9.26
N GLY A 66 -8.41 29.08 10.34
CA GLY A 66 -8.67 30.13 11.31
C GLY A 66 -10.02 29.97 12.01
N ARG A 67 -11.02 30.81 11.66
CA ARG A 67 -12.39 30.76 12.19
C ARG A 67 -13.35 29.99 11.27
N ILE A 68 -12.89 29.60 10.11
CA ILE A 68 -13.69 28.88 9.12
C ILE A 68 -13.46 27.38 9.29
N LEU A 69 -14.54 26.62 9.38
CA LEU A 69 -14.56 25.16 9.37
C LEU A 69 -15.25 24.72 8.06
N LYS A 70 -14.47 24.14 7.15
CA LYS A 70 -15.02 23.52 5.94
C LYS A 70 -15.27 22.05 6.22
N ILE A 71 -16.54 21.62 6.12
CA ILE A 71 -16.92 20.23 6.32
C ILE A 71 -16.99 19.54 4.96
N VAL A 72 -16.27 18.44 4.84
CA VAL A 72 -16.18 17.61 3.62
C VAL A 72 -16.29 16.13 3.97
N GLU A 73 -16.70 15.31 3.02
CA GLU A 73 -16.62 13.85 3.16
C GLU A 73 -15.16 13.42 3.20
N LYS A 74 -14.83 12.42 4.01
CA LYS A 74 -13.43 11.92 4.14
C LYS A 74 -12.82 11.52 2.80
N ASN A 75 -13.61 10.89 1.92
CA ASN A 75 -13.14 10.47 0.60
C ASN A 75 -12.75 11.65 -0.30
N LYS A 76 -13.39 12.81 -0.10
CA LYS A 76 -13.10 14.03 -0.85
C LYS A 76 -12.02 14.88 -0.18
N ALA A 77 -11.78 14.67 1.11
CA ALA A 77 -10.82 15.46 1.88
C ALA A 77 -9.38 15.28 1.37
N GLN A 78 -9.06 14.15 0.74
CA GLN A 78 -7.73 13.85 0.21
C GLN A 78 -7.25 14.85 -0.86
N ILE A 79 -8.18 15.44 -1.62
CA ILE A 79 -7.89 16.42 -2.68
C ILE A 79 -7.98 17.86 -2.18
N GLU A 80 -8.36 18.06 -0.93
CA GLU A 80 -8.44 19.38 -0.30
C GLU A 80 -7.08 19.81 0.27
N ASP A 81 -6.98 21.08 0.59
CA ASP A 81 -5.78 21.68 1.19
C ASP A 81 -5.64 21.25 2.66
N LEU A 82 -5.15 20.03 2.86
CA LEU A 82 -4.88 19.49 4.20
C LEU A 82 -3.51 19.97 4.71
N PRO A 83 -3.35 20.15 6.02
CA PRO A 83 -2.05 20.48 6.60
C PRO A 83 -1.06 19.33 6.39
N VAL A 84 0.11 19.66 5.84
CA VAL A 84 1.22 18.72 5.65
C VAL A 84 2.15 18.78 6.84
N LYS A 85 2.44 17.61 7.42
CA LYS A 85 3.39 17.45 8.52
C LYS A 85 4.49 16.48 8.14
N SER A 86 5.65 16.57 8.75
CA SER A 86 6.78 15.67 8.54
C SER A 86 7.35 15.21 9.87
N GLY A 87 7.71 13.93 9.94
CA GLY A 87 8.31 13.32 11.11
C GLY A 87 7.93 11.83 11.23
N SER A 88 8.86 11.04 11.80
CA SER A 88 8.68 9.59 12.03
C SER A 88 8.39 9.25 13.49
N ASN A 89 8.51 10.21 14.42
CA ASN A 89 8.30 9.93 15.85
C ASN A 89 6.81 9.94 16.18
N PRO A 90 6.23 8.81 16.62
CA PRO A 90 4.82 8.72 16.95
C PRO A 90 4.40 9.62 18.11
N ALA A 91 5.33 9.94 19.03
CA ALA A 91 5.04 10.77 20.21
C ALA A 91 4.69 12.21 19.84
N ASP A 92 5.23 12.70 18.70
CA ASP A 92 5.02 14.07 18.22
C ASP A 92 3.69 14.23 17.46
N ILE A 93 3.00 13.13 17.18
CA ILE A 93 1.72 13.13 16.47
C ILE A 93 0.59 13.17 17.49
N PRO A 94 -0.23 14.23 17.52
CA PRO A 94 -1.37 14.35 18.44
C PRO A 94 -2.41 13.26 18.19
N LYS A 95 -3.14 12.88 19.23
CA LYS A 95 -4.29 11.97 19.15
C LYS A 95 -5.55 12.78 18.87
N LYS A 96 -5.71 13.26 17.64
CA LYS A 96 -6.88 14.01 17.19
C LYS A 96 -7.46 13.38 15.93
N ASP A 97 -8.77 13.51 15.76
CA ASP A 97 -9.49 12.96 14.62
C ASP A 97 -9.52 13.91 13.40
N VAL A 98 -8.52 14.77 13.31
CA VAL A 98 -8.31 15.71 12.19
C VAL A 98 -7.52 15.03 11.09
N MET A 99 -7.97 15.15 9.83
CA MET A 99 -7.23 14.65 8.68
C MET A 99 -6.01 15.53 8.37
N VAL A 100 -4.88 14.90 8.12
CA VAL A 100 -3.62 15.54 7.72
C VAL A 100 -2.87 14.65 6.73
N THR A 101 -1.95 15.24 6.00
CA THR A 101 -0.94 14.50 5.23
C THR A 101 0.35 14.44 6.03
N GLN A 102 0.81 13.25 6.37
CA GLN A 102 2.05 13.03 7.10
C GLN A 102 3.12 12.41 6.20
N ILE A 103 4.32 13.00 6.20
CA ILE A 103 5.50 12.44 5.54
C ILE A 103 6.34 11.76 6.60
N ILE A 104 6.52 10.44 6.47
CA ILE A 104 7.27 9.59 7.41
C ILE A 104 8.56 9.13 6.70
N PRO A 105 9.72 9.70 7.01
CA PRO A 105 10.99 9.22 6.46
C PRO A 105 11.38 7.87 7.07
N ILE A 106 11.80 6.94 6.22
CA ILE A 106 12.26 5.60 6.57
C ILE A 106 13.78 5.57 6.55
N ARG A 107 14.41 5.00 7.59
CA ARG A 107 15.87 5.03 7.77
C ARG A 107 16.55 3.74 7.33
N PHE A 108 16.01 2.60 7.68
CA PHE A 108 16.65 1.29 7.51
C PHE A 108 15.92 0.39 6.52
N GLY A 109 14.60 0.45 6.53
CA GLY A 109 13.74 -0.33 5.65
C GLY A 109 13.57 0.31 4.27
N ASN A 110 12.83 -0.36 3.39
CA ASN A 110 12.37 0.17 2.12
C ASN A 110 10.91 0.63 2.24
N ALA A 111 10.63 1.89 1.89
CA ALA A 111 9.30 2.48 2.02
C ALA A 111 8.24 1.73 1.18
N GLY A 112 8.57 1.28 -0.04
CA GLY A 112 7.68 0.52 -0.89
C GLY A 112 7.27 -0.82 -0.27
N GLN A 113 8.23 -1.57 0.28
CA GLN A 113 7.94 -2.85 0.96
C GLN A 113 7.13 -2.67 2.24
N LEU A 114 7.38 -1.60 2.99
CA LEU A 114 6.60 -1.29 4.20
C LEU A 114 5.14 -0.98 3.86
N ILE A 115 4.88 -0.27 2.76
CA ILE A 115 3.53 0.04 2.32
C ILE A 115 2.73 -1.23 2.00
N GLU A 116 3.31 -2.21 1.33
CA GLU A 116 2.64 -3.48 1.02
C GLU A 116 2.11 -4.17 2.28
N ASN A 117 2.89 -4.13 3.37
CA ASN A 117 2.50 -4.73 4.64
C ASN A 117 1.49 -3.89 5.45
N ILE A 118 1.44 -2.58 5.23
CA ILE A 118 0.65 -1.64 6.04
C ILE A 118 -0.68 -1.30 5.36
N SER A 119 -0.75 -1.38 4.03
CA SER A 119 -1.94 -1.01 3.25
C SER A 119 -3.23 -1.68 3.72
N GLU A 120 -3.15 -2.94 4.14
CA GLU A 120 -4.31 -3.69 4.67
C GLU A 120 -4.81 -3.19 6.04
N LEU A 121 -4.00 -2.40 6.75
CA LEU A 121 -4.35 -1.83 8.06
C LEU A 121 -5.03 -0.47 7.96
N LEU A 122 -5.10 0.09 6.76
CA LEU A 122 -5.65 1.41 6.52
C LEU A 122 -7.14 1.33 6.16
N PRO A 123 -7.93 2.33 6.57
CA PRO A 123 -9.31 2.45 6.12
C PRO A 123 -9.38 2.88 4.65
N ASP A 124 -10.51 2.60 3.99
CA ASP A 124 -10.72 2.87 2.55
C ASP A 124 -10.57 4.35 2.16
N TYR A 125 -10.79 5.26 3.09
CA TYR A 125 -10.64 6.70 2.86
C TYR A 125 -9.20 7.20 3.05
N ALA A 126 -8.28 6.38 3.53
CA ALA A 126 -6.88 6.76 3.67
C ALA A 126 -6.12 6.61 2.35
N THR A 127 -5.13 7.45 2.13
CA THR A 127 -4.24 7.34 0.98
C THR A 127 -2.81 7.19 1.45
N ILE A 128 -2.12 6.17 0.94
CA ILE A 128 -0.72 5.91 1.23
C ILE A 128 0.08 5.79 -0.07
N SER A 129 1.26 6.37 -0.10
CA SER A 129 2.19 6.23 -1.23
C SER A 129 3.65 6.26 -0.76
N ALA A 130 4.53 5.57 -1.50
CA ALA A 130 5.97 5.63 -1.29
C ALA A 130 6.61 6.65 -2.22
N ASN A 131 7.58 7.38 -1.69
CA ASN A 131 8.52 8.13 -2.50
C ASN A 131 9.88 7.42 -2.44
N ASP A 132 10.23 6.69 -3.50
CA ASP A 132 11.48 5.92 -3.55
C ASP A 132 12.71 6.83 -3.54
N GLY A 133 12.61 8.02 -4.13
CA GLY A 133 13.73 8.96 -4.19
C GLY A 133 14.18 9.50 -2.83
N SER A 134 13.25 9.68 -1.90
CA SER A 134 13.51 10.14 -0.53
C SER A 134 13.37 9.04 0.51
N ASN A 135 13.02 7.81 0.10
CA ASN A 135 12.69 6.69 0.97
C ASN A 135 11.73 7.08 2.09
N ALA A 136 10.60 7.67 1.71
CA ALA A 136 9.61 8.19 2.64
C ALA A 136 8.21 7.69 2.28
N ILE A 137 7.38 7.50 3.30
CA ILE A 137 5.96 7.19 3.18
C ILE A 137 5.18 8.50 3.29
N ILE A 138 4.26 8.72 2.35
CA ILE A 138 3.30 9.83 2.39
C ILE A 138 1.95 9.21 2.73
N LEU A 139 1.40 9.57 3.89
CA LEU A 139 0.14 9.03 4.39
C LEU A 139 -0.84 10.18 4.66
N THR A 140 -2.03 10.10 4.07
CA THR A 140 -3.15 11.02 4.34
C THR A 140 -4.25 10.26 5.06
N ASP A 141 -4.45 10.61 6.32
CA ASP A 141 -5.45 9.98 7.22
C ASP A 141 -5.69 10.89 8.44
N THR A 142 -6.48 10.43 9.39
CA THR A 142 -6.64 11.08 10.69
C THR A 142 -5.35 10.95 11.52
N GLN A 143 -5.04 11.96 12.33
CA GLN A 143 -3.82 11.96 13.16
C GLN A 143 -3.77 10.76 14.11
N THR A 144 -4.91 10.30 14.61
CA THR A 144 -5.01 9.11 15.46
C THR A 144 -4.55 7.86 14.72
N ASN A 145 -4.99 7.64 13.48
CA ASN A 145 -4.56 6.51 12.66
C ASN A 145 -3.10 6.66 12.22
N ILE A 146 -2.69 7.85 11.78
CA ILE A 146 -1.30 8.13 11.39
C ILE A 146 -0.36 7.81 12.54
N ARG A 147 -0.70 8.18 13.78
CA ARG A 147 0.10 7.84 14.96
C ARG A 147 0.24 6.32 15.12
N ARG A 148 -0.86 5.57 15.02
CA ARG A 148 -0.84 4.10 15.08
C ARG A 148 0.07 3.51 14.00
N ILE A 149 -0.04 4.00 12.76
CA ILE A 149 0.80 3.55 11.65
C ILE A 149 2.28 3.93 11.89
N ALA A 150 2.54 5.13 12.39
CA ALA A 150 3.91 5.55 12.71
C ALA A 150 4.54 4.69 13.83
N GLU A 151 3.76 4.23 14.82
CA GLU A 151 4.22 3.28 15.83
C GLU A 151 4.60 1.93 15.19
N ILE A 152 3.79 1.41 14.25
CA ILE A 152 4.08 0.18 13.52
C ILE A 152 5.32 0.36 12.63
N VAL A 153 5.38 1.44 11.85
CA VAL A 153 6.53 1.77 10.99
C VAL A 153 7.81 1.85 11.81
N SER A 154 7.78 2.55 12.94
CA SER A 154 8.94 2.69 13.83
C SER A 154 9.43 1.35 14.40
N ALA A 155 8.51 0.42 14.67
CA ALA A 155 8.85 -0.93 15.11
C ALA A 155 9.44 -1.80 13.98
N LEU A 156 9.01 -1.59 12.74
CA LEU A 156 9.50 -2.33 11.57
C LEU A 156 10.78 -1.71 10.98
N ASP A 157 10.95 -0.39 11.09
CA ASP A 157 12.12 0.33 10.59
C ASP A 157 13.31 0.20 11.57
N THR A 158 13.71 -1.02 11.83
CA THR A 158 14.86 -1.34 12.70
C THR A 158 16.08 -1.72 11.88
N SER A 159 17.27 -1.35 12.38
CA SER A 159 18.52 -1.72 11.71
C SER A 159 18.77 -3.22 11.80
N ILE A 160 18.95 -3.87 10.66
CA ILE A 160 19.35 -5.29 10.56
C ILE A 160 20.75 -5.51 11.14
N SER A 161 21.53 -4.42 11.34
CA SER A 161 22.87 -4.49 11.92
C SER A 161 22.93 -5.12 13.32
N SER A 162 21.80 -5.18 14.03
CA SER A 162 21.72 -5.91 15.30
C SER A 162 21.69 -7.44 15.12
N ILE A 163 21.46 -7.94 13.89
CA ILE A 163 21.38 -9.38 13.56
C ILE A 163 22.66 -9.87 12.87
N SER A 164 23.46 -8.94 12.30
CA SER A 164 24.69 -9.27 11.60
C SER A 164 25.90 -8.98 12.47
N GLU A 165 26.41 -9.99 13.17
CA GLU A 165 27.67 -9.90 13.89
C GLU A 165 28.81 -10.30 12.93
N ILE A 166 29.72 -9.36 12.66
CA ILE A 166 30.93 -9.65 11.89
C ILE A 166 31.98 -10.19 12.85
N LYS A 167 32.27 -11.49 12.77
CA LYS A 167 33.36 -12.13 13.48
C LYS A 167 34.56 -12.36 12.56
N VAL A 168 35.71 -11.84 12.93
CA VAL A 168 36.95 -12.04 12.24
C VAL A 168 37.69 -13.23 12.91
N PHE A 169 37.94 -14.28 12.16
CA PHE A 169 38.68 -15.46 12.62
C PHE A 169 40.07 -15.43 12.01
N PRO A 170 41.15 -15.26 12.80
CA PRO A 170 42.53 -15.39 12.29
C PRO A 170 42.81 -16.84 11.95
N LEU A 171 43.18 -17.11 10.69
CA LEU A 171 43.55 -18.45 10.24
C LEU A 171 45.07 -18.62 10.35
N VAL A 172 45.53 -19.67 11.06
CA VAL A 172 46.93 -19.94 11.30
C VAL A 172 47.48 -20.98 10.31
N TYR A 173 46.65 -21.93 9.89
CA TYR A 173 47.10 -23.10 9.09
C TYR A 173 46.31 -23.30 7.79
N ALA A 174 45.40 -22.43 7.43
CA ALA A 174 44.59 -22.57 6.24
C ALA A 174 44.62 -21.29 5.38
N ASP A 175 44.54 -21.46 4.07
CA ASP A 175 44.38 -20.33 3.14
C ASP A 175 42.96 -19.80 3.21
N ALA A 176 42.85 -18.48 3.43
CA ALA A 176 41.55 -17.79 3.62
C ALA A 176 40.63 -17.89 2.38
N LYS A 177 41.24 -17.90 1.16
CA LYS A 177 40.46 -18.03 -0.09
C LYS A 177 39.86 -19.42 -0.23
N GLN A 178 40.67 -20.47 0.00
CA GLN A 178 40.20 -21.84 -0.11
C GLN A 178 39.08 -22.12 0.90
N LEU A 179 39.22 -21.64 2.14
CA LEU A 179 38.18 -21.80 3.14
C LEU A 179 36.92 -21.03 2.78
N ALA A 180 37.04 -19.82 2.24
CA ALA A 180 35.88 -19.01 1.80
C ALA A 180 35.13 -19.72 0.66
N ASP A 181 35.82 -20.31 -0.30
CA ASP A 181 35.21 -21.05 -1.41
C ASP A 181 34.46 -22.32 -0.92
N VAL A 182 35.03 -23.04 0.04
CA VAL A 182 34.38 -24.21 0.66
C VAL A 182 33.08 -23.76 1.42
N VAL A 183 33.19 -22.73 2.22
CA VAL A 183 32.03 -22.19 2.97
C VAL A 183 30.94 -21.69 2.01
N LYS A 184 31.31 -20.93 0.99
CA LYS A 184 30.39 -20.46 -0.04
C LYS A 184 29.69 -21.62 -0.75
N GLY A 185 30.43 -22.67 -1.15
CA GLY A 185 29.88 -23.87 -1.77
C GLY A 185 28.87 -24.61 -0.88
N LEU A 186 29.06 -24.62 0.45
CA LEU A 186 28.13 -25.23 1.39
C LEU A 186 26.80 -24.49 1.47
N PHE A 187 26.80 -23.16 1.29
CA PHE A 187 25.56 -22.35 1.30
C PHE A 187 24.86 -22.32 -0.07
N GLU A 188 25.64 -22.34 -1.18
CA GLU A 188 25.07 -22.36 -2.54
C GLU A 188 24.37 -23.68 -2.86
N THR A 189 24.87 -24.83 -2.34
CA THR A 189 24.22 -26.13 -2.53
C THR A 189 22.87 -26.28 -1.84
N ARG A 190 22.55 -25.44 -0.86
CA ARG A 190 21.25 -25.48 -0.19
C ARG A 190 20.18 -24.66 -0.89
N SER A 191 20.52 -23.66 -1.71
CA SER A 191 19.56 -22.83 -2.42
C SER A 191 19.09 -23.39 -3.77
N SER A 192 19.78 -24.42 -4.32
CA SER A 192 19.41 -25.05 -5.59
C SER A 192 18.55 -26.33 -5.47
N GLY A 193 17.91 -26.56 -4.32
CA GLY A 193 17.17 -27.76 -3.97
C GLY A 193 15.69 -27.80 -4.40
N SER A 194 15.18 -26.94 -5.30
CA SER A 194 13.78 -27.00 -5.72
C SER A 194 13.50 -26.67 -7.19
N SER A 195 14.30 -27.24 -8.11
CA SER A 195 13.85 -27.37 -9.50
C SER A 195 14.47 -28.59 -10.15
N ARG A 196 14.04 -29.78 -9.68
CA ARG A 196 14.18 -30.98 -10.48
C ARG A 196 13.10 -30.97 -11.54
N SER A 197 13.36 -30.33 -12.68
CA SER A 197 12.64 -30.62 -13.92
C SER A 197 12.99 -32.07 -14.33
N SER A 198 12.00 -32.92 -14.18
CA SER A 198 11.99 -34.27 -14.74
C SER A 198 11.91 -34.17 -16.26
N SER A 199 13.02 -34.14 -16.95
CA SER A 199 13.07 -34.44 -18.38
C SER A 199 14.42 -34.94 -18.79
N SER A 200 14.41 -36.08 -19.44
CA SER A 200 15.52 -36.76 -20.16
C SER A 200 16.37 -37.76 -19.42
N ARG A 201 15.78 -38.89 -18.98
CA ARG A 201 16.46 -40.18 -18.84
C ARG A 201 15.58 -41.34 -19.31
N SER A 202 14.96 -41.23 -20.49
CA SER A 202 14.26 -42.37 -21.08
C SER A 202 14.68 -42.68 -22.53
N SER A 203 15.66 -42.00 -23.10
CA SER A 203 16.11 -42.29 -24.48
C SER A 203 17.31 -43.24 -24.56
N GLY A 204 18.01 -43.55 -23.46
CA GLY A 204 19.17 -44.43 -23.49
C GLY A 204 18.88 -45.94 -23.41
N ILE A 205 17.75 -46.34 -22.86
CA ILE A 205 17.41 -47.76 -22.67
C ILE A 205 16.62 -48.30 -23.85
N ALA A 206 15.84 -47.44 -24.54
CA ALA A 206 15.06 -47.85 -25.73
C ALA A 206 15.94 -48.11 -26.98
N GLU A 207 17.06 -47.39 -27.10
CA GLU A 207 18.02 -47.57 -28.20
C GLU A 207 18.85 -48.89 -28.05
N MET A 208 19.14 -49.27 -26.80
CA MET A 208 19.91 -50.48 -26.53
C MET A 208 19.11 -51.78 -26.65
N MET A 209 17.78 -51.69 -26.58
CA MET A 209 16.90 -52.86 -26.82
C MET A 209 16.48 -53.04 -28.27
N ARG A 210 16.57 -52.02 -29.13
CA ARG A 210 16.27 -52.14 -30.57
C ARG A 210 17.39 -52.75 -31.40
N SER A 211 18.62 -52.73 -30.94
CA SER A 211 19.74 -53.32 -31.65
C SER A 211 19.89 -54.83 -31.44
N ARG A 212 19.11 -55.44 -30.56
CA ARG A 212 19.26 -56.86 -30.20
C ARG A 212 18.18 -57.81 -30.70
N PHE A 213 17.07 -57.28 -31.24
CA PHE A 213 16.02 -58.11 -31.77
C PHE A 213 15.44 -57.54 -33.07
N GLY A 214 15.66 -58.21 -34.16
CA GLY A 214 14.79 -58.23 -35.29
C GLY A 214 15.21 -57.51 -36.54
N GLY A 215 15.93 -58.21 -37.39
CA GLY A 215 15.87 -58.00 -38.82
C GLY A 215 14.48 -58.38 -39.34
N GLY A 216 14.05 -57.75 -40.42
CA GLY A 216 12.84 -58.18 -41.13
C GLY A 216 12.20 -57.05 -41.91
N SER A 217 12.59 -56.97 -43.12
CA SER A 217 12.02 -56.50 -44.36
C SER A 217 10.52 -56.19 -44.42
N SER A 218 10.20 -55.11 -45.12
CA SER A 218 9.31 -54.99 -46.31
C SER A 218 8.59 -53.66 -46.32
N SER A 219 8.89 -52.76 -47.23
CA SER A 219 8.25 -52.42 -48.50
C SER A 219 6.75 -52.00 -48.38
N SER A 220 6.52 -50.77 -48.72
CA SER A 220 5.63 -50.29 -49.81
C SER A 220 4.98 -48.95 -49.53
N ARG A 221 5.26 -47.98 -50.37
CA ARG A 221 4.37 -47.23 -51.26
C ARG A 221 3.15 -46.54 -50.58
N SER A 222 2.97 -45.29 -50.73
CA SER A 222 2.70 -44.37 -51.84
C SER A 222 1.67 -43.31 -51.44
N SER A 223 1.76 -42.22 -52.11
CA SER A 223 0.73 -41.25 -52.46
C SER A 223 0.14 -40.39 -51.33
N GLY A 224 0.05 -39.11 -51.36
CA GLY A 224 -0.09 -38.15 -52.42
C GLY A 224 -1.18 -37.17 -52.01
N SER A 225 -1.13 -35.99 -52.54
CA SER A 225 -2.20 -34.99 -52.64
C SER A 225 -2.20 -33.89 -51.54
N SER A 226 -1.71 -32.68 -51.74
CA SER A 226 -2.22 -31.58 -52.60
C SER A 226 -3.54 -30.97 -52.11
N GLY A 227 -3.51 -29.68 -51.89
CA GLY A 227 -4.67 -28.81 -51.85
C GLY A 227 -4.44 -27.59 -50.94
N ARG A 228 -3.89 -26.49 -51.45
CA ARG A 228 -4.55 -25.29 -51.99
C ARG A 228 -5.39 -24.52 -50.97
N SER A 229 -4.90 -23.36 -50.57
CA SER A 229 -5.26 -22.00 -51.04
C SER A 229 -6.58 -21.43 -50.56
N SER A 230 -6.51 -20.27 -49.98
CA SER A 230 -7.18 -18.99 -50.32
C SER A 230 -7.11 -18.05 -49.12
N ARG A 231 -6.45 -16.90 -49.11
CA ARG A 231 -6.77 -15.61 -49.71
C ARG A 231 -8.20 -15.13 -49.48
N SER A 232 -8.27 -14.06 -48.68
CA SER A 232 -8.98 -12.78 -48.96
C SER A 232 -8.78 -11.87 -47.74
N SER A 233 -8.09 -10.71 -47.76
CA SER A 233 -8.36 -9.46 -48.55
C SER A 233 -9.62 -8.74 -48.10
N GLY A 234 -9.38 -7.52 -47.75
CA GLY A 234 -10.32 -6.41 -47.75
C GLY A 234 -10.36 -5.68 -46.43
N GLY A 235 -9.84 -4.54 -46.25
CA GLY A 235 -10.12 -3.26 -46.88
C GLY A 235 -10.98 -2.51 -45.90
N GLY A 236 -10.65 -1.38 -45.40
CA GLY A 236 -10.44 -0.09 -45.97
C GLY A 236 -11.41 0.89 -45.34
N GLY A 237 -10.98 2.11 -45.17
CA GLY A 237 -11.81 3.29 -44.99
C GLY A 237 -11.70 3.95 -43.62
N SER A 238 -10.89 4.94 -43.29
CA SER A 238 -10.74 6.31 -43.84
C SER A 238 -11.92 7.23 -43.54
N ALA A 239 -11.50 8.38 -43.08
CA ALA A 239 -12.12 9.70 -43.03
C ALA A 239 -12.57 10.12 -41.62
N ALA A 240 -11.96 11.06 -40.93
CA ALA A 240 -11.60 12.45 -41.19
C ALA A 240 -12.73 13.46 -40.89
N LEU A 241 -12.27 14.54 -40.30
CA LEU A 241 -12.78 15.92 -40.20
C LEU A 241 -13.79 16.23 -39.08
N ALA A 242 -13.51 17.15 -38.29
CA ALA A 242 -13.33 18.63 -38.25
C ALA A 242 -14.19 19.12 -37.06
N ALA A 243 -13.65 19.84 -36.13
CA ALA A 243 -13.43 21.29 -36.05
C ALA A 243 -14.67 22.09 -35.61
N ALA A 244 -14.40 22.94 -34.62
CA ALA A 244 -14.95 24.27 -34.34
C ALA A 244 -16.28 24.40 -33.57
N SER A 245 -16.21 24.91 -32.44
CA SER A 245 -16.48 26.27 -31.92
C SER A 245 -16.35 26.28 -30.40
#